data_943c003e1bd06960ad954dbf3c60423e
#
_entry.id   943c003e1bd06960ad954dbf3c60423e
#
_cell.length_a   1.000
_cell.length_b   1.000
_cell.length_c   1.000
_cell.angle_alpha   90.00
_cell.angle_beta   90.00
_cell.angle_gamma   90.00
#
_symmetry.space_group_name_H-M   'P 1'
#
loop_
_entity.id
_entity.type
_entity.pdbx_description
1 polymer ?
#
loop_
_entity_poly.entity_id
_entity_poly.type
_entity_poly.pdbx_seq_one_letter_code
_entity_poly.pdbx_strand_id
1 'polypeptide(L)'
;MRKRVPDAGLSLVVAVVLLLITMPAGSLASPPAAQESQGLFVPVPAPQGEAPEIAAQPAVIRSRLVEVDLSLLAGSSPRRLALNLFDDVVLDVDLQEAEPLPDAGQAWRGRIEGEELSQVVLVRRGDLLAGDVFLPGAVYRVRSTGGGLHAVSQIDQSALPPEMEPVPVPVPPAPVDQPHDVTAQAPADDGSIIDVLVVYTPAARQAAGSTAAMLAEIDLAVADANVSYENSLVSQRLHLVRAVEVSYVESGSVSGSPGDLQYLQGSSDPYLNNVHSLRDSYGADAVVLIVHYPSPVYCGVAYQLAENVEAGFAPYAFAVVELTCATSNLTFGHELGHNMGANHDWFVNVSLDRHSYSHGYFNTQDRWRTMMSYNDV
;
A
#
# COMPACT_ATOMS: atom_id res chain seq x y z
N MET A 1 -81.38 25.25 -17.70
CA MET A 1 -81.67 26.71 -17.56
C MET A 1 -80.38 27.39 -17.12
N ARG A 2 -79.88 28.23 -17.98
CA ARG A 2 -78.70 29.08 -17.78
C ARG A 2 -79.01 30.27 -16.88
N LYS A 3 -78.10 30.59 -15.91
CA LYS A 3 -78.01 32.00 -15.48
C LYS A 3 -76.53 32.36 -15.42
N ARG A 4 -76.18 33.33 -16.22
CA ARG A 4 -74.94 34.09 -16.21
C ARG A 4 -75.01 35.14 -15.08
N VAL A 5 -73.84 35.40 -14.46
CA VAL A 5 -73.61 36.57 -13.62
C VAL A 5 -72.32 37.26 -14.12
N PRO A 6 -72.29 38.58 -14.19
CA PRO A 6 -71.28 39.32 -14.97
C PRO A 6 -70.00 39.67 -14.23
N ASP A 7 -68.98 39.92 -15.05
CA ASP A 7 -67.67 40.43 -14.66
C ASP A 7 -67.75 41.83 -14.04
N ALA A 8 -67.01 42.02 -12.94
CA ALA A 8 -66.65 43.36 -12.47
C ALA A 8 -65.14 43.41 -12.34
N GLY A 9 -64.51 44.04 -13.34
CA GLY A 9 -63.04 44.27 -13.30
C GLY A 9 -62.70 45.35 -12.26
N LEU A 10 -61.69 45.05 -11.48
CA LEU A 10 -61.02 46.01 -10.61
C LEU A 10 -59.56 46.07 -11.01
N SER A 11 -59.18 47.08 -11.78
CA SER A 11 -57.83 47.41 -12.16
C SER A 11 -57.13 48.08 -10.98
N LEU A 12 -56.18 47.34 -10.37
CA LEU A 12 -55.28 47.88 -9.34
C LEU A 12 -54.00 48.37 -10.04
N VAL A 13 -53.81 49.65 -10.16
CA VAL A 13 -52.57 50.30 -10.61
C VAL A 13 -51.59 50.31 -9.44
N VAL A 14 -50.59 49.46 -9.48
CA VAL A 14 -49.48 49.52 -8.54
C VAL A 14 -48.39 50.43 -9.10
N ALA A 15 -48.28 51.63 -8.52
CA ALA A 15 -47.20 52.56 -8.81
C ALA A 15 -45.92 52.04 -8.10
N VAL A 16 -44.94 51.51 -8.88
CA VAL A 16 -43.61 51.14 -8.38
C VAL A 16 -42.78 52.44 -8.29
N VAL A 17 -42.54 52.90 -7.09
CA VAL A 17 -41.56 53.96 -6.81
C VAL A 17 -40.19 53.34 -6.77
N LEU A 18 -39.39 53.56 -7.83
CA LEU A 18 -37.97 53.16 -7.84
C LEU A 18 -37.17 54.14 -6.96
N LEU A 19 -36.82 53.69 -5.76
CA LEU A 19 -35.85 54.39 -4.92
C LEU A 19 -34.43 54.00 -5.37
N LEU A 20 -33.77 54.85 -6.15
CA LEU A 20 -32.37 54.72 -6.49
C LEU A 20 -31.51 55.01 -5.26
N ILE A 21 -31.14 53.95 -4.53
CA ILE A 21 -30.09 54.02 -3.49
C ILE A 21 -28.73 53.94 -4.19
N THR A 22 -28.06 55.07 -4.31
CA THR A 22 -26.63 55.10 -4.72
C THR A 22 -25.79 54.57 -3.58
N MET A 23 -25.40 53.28 -3.66
CA MET A 23 -24.38 52.74 -2.77
C MET A 23 -23.01 53.24 -3.24
N PRO A 24 -22.13 53.66 -2.30
CA PRO A 24 -20.73 53.95 -2.66
C PRO A 24 -20.08 52.66 -3.18
N ALA A 25 -19.32 52.79 -4.25
CA ALA A 25 -18.52 51.70 -4.80
C ALA A 25 -17.50 51.24 -3.73
N GLY A 26 -17.91 50.24 -2.95
CA GLY A 26 -16.98 49.54 -2.09
C GLY A 26 -15.95 48.83 -2.99
N SER A 27 -14.69 49.16 -2.80
CA SER A 27 -13.58 48.46 -3.41
C SER A 27 -13.74 46.96 -3.11
N LEU A 28 -14.09 46.18 -4.12
CA LEU A 28 -14.02 44.71 -4.03
C LEU A 28 -12.53 44.39 -3.83
N ALA A 29 -12.14 44.09 -2.59
CA ALA A 29 -10.83 43.49 -2.34
C ALA A 29 -10.75 42.26 -3.23
N SER A 30 -9.74 42.21 -4.10
CA SER A 30 -9.41 41.02 -4.86
C SER A 30 -9.31 39.86 -3.87
N PRO A 31 -9.87 38.68 -4.17
CA PRO A 31 -9.65 37.50 -3.34
C PRO A 31 -8.16 37.34 -3.17
N PRO A 32 -7.68 36.95 -1.97
CA PRO A 32 -6.26 36.69 -1.77
C PRO A 32 -5.84 35.70 -2.87
N ALA A 33 -4.77 36.04 -3.58
CA ALA A 33 -4.16 35.11 -4.53
C ALA A 33 -4.01 33.77 -3.79
N ALA A 34 -4.56 32.72 -4.38
CA ALA A 34 -4.36 31.38 -3.84
C ALA A 34 -2.84 31.25 -3.64
N GLN A 35 -2.40 31.09 -2.40
CA GLN A 35 -1.00 30.79 -2.14
C GLN A 35 -0.75 29.48 -2.89
N GLU A 36 0.08 29.53 -3.92
CA GLU A 36 0.57 28.32 -4.58
C GLU A 36 1.12 27.43 -3.48
N SER A 37 0.50 26.27 -3.28
CA SER A 37 0.95 25.31 -2.28
C SER A 37 2.38 24.94 -2.63
N GLN A 38 3.29 25.15 -1.69
CA GLN A 38 4.69 24.82 -1.91
C GLN A 38 4.78 23.30 -2.14
N GLY A 39 5.34 22.89 -3.29
CA GLY A 39 5.44 21.51 -3.68
C GLY A 39 6.46 20.75 -2.83
N LEU A 40 6.18 19.50 -2.50
CA LEU A 40 7.06 18.63 -1.69
C LEU A 40 8.41 18.36 -2.39
N PHE A 41 8.41 18.29 -3.72
CA PHE A 41 9.56 17.87 -4.51
C PHE A 41 10.24 19.06 -5.19
N VAL A 42 11.52 19.26 -4.88
CA VAL A 42 12.35 20.30 -5.46
C VAL A 42 13.08 19.71 -6.67
N PRO A 43 12.86 20.25 -7.88
CA PRO A 43 13.54 19.75 -9.08
C PRO A 43 15.06 19.91 -8.97
N VAL A 44 15.80 18.88 -9.36
CA VAL A 44 17.25 18.96 -9.53
C VAL A 44 17.60 18.96 -11.01
N PRO A 45 18.70 19.66 -11.42
CA PRO A 45 19.17 19.60 -12.79
C PRO A 45 19.40 18.14 -13.20
N ALA A 46 18.94 17.76 -14.39
CA ALA A 46 19.20 16.41 -14.89
C ALA A 46 20.71 16.14 -14.88
N PRO A 47 21.16 15.01 -14.29
CA PRO A 47 22.57 14.65 -14.33
C PRO A 47 23.01 14.51 -15.79
N GLN A 48 24.19 15.09 -16.11
CA GLN A 48 24.81 14.88 -17.42
C GLN A 48 25.38 13.45 -17.42
N GLY A 49 24.69 12.50 -18.04
CA GLY A 49 25.10 11.11 -18.09
C GLY A 49 23.95 10.14 -18.36
N GLU A 50 24.20 8.86 -18.12
CA GLU A 50 23.17 7.80 -18.24
C GLU A 50 22.00 8.06 -17.30
N ALA A 51 20.78 7.75 -17.76
CA ALA A 51 19.59 7.80 -16.91
C ALA A 51 19.80 6.95 -15.67
N PRO A 52 19.28 7.36 -14.49
CA PRO A 52 19.39 6.55 -13.29
C PRO A 52 18.91 5.12 -13.54
N GLU A 53 19.55 4.14 -12.93
CA GLU A 53 19.20 2.70 -13.05
C GLU A 53 17.70 2.43 -12.84
N ILE A 54 17.06 3.24 -11.99
CA ILE A 54 15.61 3.20 -11.73
C ILE A 54 14.77 3.43 -13.01
N ALA A 55 15.22 4.30 -13.92
CA ALA A 55 14.50 4.56 -15.17
C ALA A 55 14.60 3.39 -16.18
N ALA A 56 15.50 2.45 -15.95
CA ALA A 56 15.68 1.26 -16.79
C ALA A 56 14.80 0.07 -16.36
N GLN A 57 14.04 0.18 -15.25
CA GLN A 57 13.14 -0.89 -14.82
C GLN A 57 11.92 -1.00 -15.75
N PRO A 58 11.53 -2.21 -16.22
CA PRO A 58 10.47 -2.39 -17.21
C PRO A 58 9.12 -1.75 -16.84
N ALA A 59 8.79 -1.71 -15.55
CA ALA A 59 7.54 -1.14 -15.07
C ALA A 59 7.58 0.39 -14.89
N VAL A 60 8.70 1.07 -15.14
CA VAL A 60 8.81 2.53 -15.00
C VAL A 60 8.47 3.21 -16.33
N ILE A 61 7.31 3.87 -16.38
CA ILE A 61 6.88 4.66 -17.55
C ILE A 61 7.77 5.89 -17.71
N ARG A 62 8.01 6.61 -16.61
CA ARG A 62 8.89 7.79 -16.53
C ARG A 62 9.37 7.99 -15.10
N SER A 63 10.52 8.63 -14.96
CA SER A 63 11.11 8.94 -13.68
C SER A 63 11.84 10.28 -13.73
N ARG A 64 11.93 10.96 -12.57
CA ARG A 64 12.78 12.13 -12.40
C ARG A 64 13.46 12.12 -11.03
N LEU A 65 14.62 12.75 -10.95
CA LEU A 65 15.31 12.98 -9.68
C LEU A 65 14.82 14.28 -9.05
N VAL A 66 14.68 14.26 -7.72
CA VAL A 66 14.24 15.38 -6.92
C VAL A 66 14.99 15.42 -5.58
N GLU A 67 15.08 16.60 -4.99
CA GLU A 67 15.25 16.75 -3.54
C GLU A 67 13.86 16.83 -2.89
N VAL A 68 13.76 16.47 -1.60
CA VAL A 68 12.50 16.53 -0.85
C VAL A 68 12.58 17.65 0.18
N ASP A 69 11.62 18.57 0.18
CA ASP A 69 11.48 19.55 1.24
C ASP A 69 10.84 18.91 2.48
N LEU A 70 11.66 18.23 3.28
CA LEU A 70 11.23 17.56 4.50
C LEU A 70 10.70 18.51 5.58
N SER A 71 10.89 19.83 5.44
CA SER A 71 10.30 20.81 6.36
C SER A 71 8.78 20.83 6.25
N LEU A 72 8.22 20.52 5.09
CA LEU A 72 6.79 20.37 4.86
C LEU A 72 6.19 19.14 5.56
N LEU A 73 7.02 18.17 5.96
CA LEU A 73 6.64 16.99 6.73
C LEU A 73 7.13 17.08 8.19
N ALA A 74 7.42 18.28 8.70
CA ALA A 74 7.84 18.46 10.08
C ALA A 74 6.66 18.33 11.05
N GLY A 75 6.83 17.52 12.13
CA GLY A 75 5.77 17.22 13.11
C GLY A 75 4.77 16.19 12.59
N SER A 76 3.76 15.87 13.40
CA SER A 76 2.78 14.81 13.13
C SER A 76 1.39 15.32 12.71
N SER A 77 1.11 16.62 12.87
CA SER A 77 -0.25 17.16 12.65
C SER A 77 -0.75 16.95 11.23
N PRO A 78 -2.07 16.76 11.04
CA PRO A 78 -2.69 16.72 9.73
C PRO A 78 -2.36 17.96 8.91
N ARG A 79 -2.19 17.80 7.61
CA ARG A 79 -1.81 18.92 6.72
C ARG A 79 -2.25 18.71 5.28
N ARG A 80 -2.40 19.80 4.59
CA ARG A 80 -2.52 19.81 3.14
C ARG A 80 -1.18 20.20 2.52
N LEU A 81 -0.77 19.48 1.49
CA LEU A 81 0.42 19.80 0.71
C LEU A 81 0.24 19.40 -0.77
N ALA A 82 1.03 20.00 -1.65
CA ALA A 82 1.08 19.64 -3.05
C ALA A 82 2.17 18.58 -3.29
N LEU A 83 1.77 17.46 -3.89
CA LEU A 83 2.69 16.50 -4.49
C LEU A 83 2.91 16.87 -5.95
N ASN A 84 3.92 17.66 -6.22
CA ASN A 84 4.32 18.02 -7.57
C ASN A 84 5.17 16.89 -8.17
N LEU A 85 4.52 15.77 -8.52
CA LEU A 85 5.17 14.54 -8.98
C LEU A 85 5.91 14.72 -10.31
N PHE A 86 5.29 15.41 -11.27
CA PHE A 86 5.84 15.80 -12.56
C PHE A 86 5.32 17.18 -12.93
N ASP A 87 5.87 17.83 -13.96
CA ASP A 87 5.44 19.16 -14.40
C ASP A 87 3.97 19.17 -14.86
N ASP A 88 3.48 18.02 -15.34
CA ASP A 88 2.10 17.77 -15.76
C ASP A 88 1.24 17.08 -14.69
N VAL A 89 1.81 16.76 -13.51
CA VAL A 89 1.11 16.06 -12.42
C VAL A 89 1.42 16.72 -11.08
N VAL A 90 0.49 17.54 -10.64
CA VAL A 90 0.51 18.17 -9.31
C VAL A 90 -0.80 17.82 -8.61
N LEU A 91 -0.70 17.21 -7.42
CA LEU A 91 -1.83 16.67 -6.67
C LEU A 91 -1.88 17.34 -5.30
N ASP A 92 -3.02 17.94 -4.97
CA ASP A 92 -3.29 18.43 -3.62
C ASP A 92 -3.72 17.27 -2.74
N VAL A 93 -2.99 17.04 -1.65
CA VAL A 93 -3.18 15.91 -0.78
C VAL A 93 -3.51 16.37 0.63
N ASP A 94 -4.58 15.80 1.19
CA ASP A 94 -4.93 15.93 2.60
C ASP A 94 -4.32 14.77 3.38
N LEU A 95 -3.19 15.03 4.06
CA LEU A 95 -2.53 14.07 4.94
C LEU A 95 -3.16 14.10 6.34
N GLN A 96 -3.40 12.92 6.88
CA GLN A 96 -3.84 12.71 8.26
C GLN A 96 -2.69 12.95 9.24
N GLU A 97 -2.95 12.75 10.53
CA GLU A 97 -1.91 12.75 11.56
C GLU A 97 -0.91 11.63 11.30
N ALA A 98 0.37 11.94 11.44
CA ALA A 98 1.42 10.95 11.24
C ALA A 98 1.42 9.89 12.36
N GLU A 99 1.51 8.65 11.96
CA GLU A 99 1.76 7.54 12.87
C GLU A 99 3.26 7.45 13.17
N PRO A 100 3.64 7.33 14.46
CA PRO A 100 5.03 7.09 14.82
C PRO A 100 5.46 5.68 14.44
N LEU A 101 6.64 5.56 13.85
CA LEU A 101 7.31 4.32 13.54
C LEU A 101 8.53 4.12 14.43
N PRO A 102 9.09 2.90 14.55
CA PRO A 102 10.34 2.67 15.25
C PRO A 102 11.47 3.57 14.75
N ASP A 103 12.49 3.82 15.61
CA ASP A 103 13.67 4.61 15.29
C ASP A 103 13.36 6.05 14.79
N ALA A 104 12.34 6.69 15.38
CA ALA A 104 11.87 8.02 15.06
C ALA A 104 11.38 8.20 13.61
N GLY A 105 10.96 7.12 12.95
CA GLY A 105 10.25 7.15 11.68
C GLY A 105 8.83 7.71 11.85
N GLN A 106 8.23 8.11 10.74
CA GLN A 106 6.86 8.59 10.67
C GLN A 106 6.20 8.12 9.38
N ALA A 107 4.92 7.71 9.46
CA ALA A 107 4.09 7.40 8.31
C ALA A 107 2.89 8.34 8.26
N TRP A 108 2.63 8.93 7.12
CA TRP A 108 1.42 9.70 6.82
C TRP A 108 0.57 8.94 5.84
N ARG A 109 -0.73 8.96 6.09
CA ARG A 109 -1.75 8.48 5.17
C ARG A 109 -2.58 9.67 4.70
N GLY A 110 -3.05 9.63 3.46
CA GLY A 110 -3.84 10.72 2.91
C GLY A 110 -4.64 10.35 1.69
N ARG A 111 -5.40 11.32 1.23
CA ARG A 111 -6.17 11.23 -0.01
C ARG A 111 -5.96 12.49 -0.85
N ILE A 112 -6.14 12.33 -2.14
CA ILE A 112 -6.09 13.44 -3.09
C ILE A 112 -7.43 14.15 -3.08
N GLU A 113 -7.39 15.47 -3.04
CA GLU A 113 -8.60 16.29 -3.05
C GLU A 113 -9.45 16.00 -4.29
N GLY A 114 -10.73 15.70 -4.07
CA GLY A 114 -11.67 15.40 -5.15
C GLY A 114 -11.58 13.99 -5.73
N GLU A 115 -10.67 13.12 -5.22
CA GLU A 115 -10.51 11.74 -5.70
C GLU A 115 -10.68 10.75 -4.53
N GLU A 116 -11.91 10.28 -4.34
CA GLU A 116 -12.27 9.41 -3.22
C GLU A 116 -11.57 8.04 -3.25
N LEU A 117 -11.23 7.55 -4.44
CA LEU A 117 -10.57 6.26 -4.65
C LEU A 117 -9.03 6.38 -4.63
N SER A 118 -8.50 7.54 -4.24
CA SER A 118 -7.06 7.71 -4.10
C SER A 118 -6.54 7.20 -2.77
N GLN A 119 -5.26 6.80 -2.78
CA GLN A 119 -4.50 6.46 -1.58
C GLN A 119 -3.12 7.10 -1.68
N VAL A 120 -2.69 7.76 -0.62
CA VAL A 120 -1.34 8.30 -0.49
C VAL A 120 -0.75 7.78 0.81
N VAL A 121 0.42 7.17 0.73
CA VAL A 121 1.20 6.78 1.90
C VAL A 121 2.61 7.34 1.73
N LEU A 122 3.08 8.06 2.76
CA LEU A 122 4.44 8.61 2.82
C LEU A 122 5.10 8.13 4.09
N VAL A 123 6.29 7.57 3.98
CA VAL A 123 7.11 7.13 5.12
C VAL A 123 8.41 7.88 5.12
N ARG A 124 8.71 8.50 6.27
CA ARG A 124 9.97 9.21 6.51
C ARG A 124 10.81 8.49 7.54
N ARG A 125 12.09 8.25 7.22
CA ARG A 125 13.13 7.82 8.15
C ARG A 125 14.34 8.76 8.04
N GLY A 126 14.51 9.65 9.03
CA GLY A 126 15.53 10.69 8.96
C GLY A 126 15.35 11.59 7.76
N ASP A 127 16.33 11.59 6.84
CA ASP A 127 16.29 12.36 5.59
C ASP A 127 15.78 11.57 4.39
N LEU A 128 15.35 10.34 4.60
CA LEU A 128 14.78 9.50 3.54
C LEU A 128 13.26 9.60 3.54
N LEU A 129 12.70 9.67 2.33
CA LEU A 129 11.27 9.55 2.06
C LEU A 129 11.03 8.36 1.13
N ALA A 130 10.14 7.46 1.52
CA ALA A 130 9.52 6.48 0.64
C ALA A 130 8.02 6.79 0.55
N GLY A 131 7.37 6.51 -0.57
CA GLY A 131 5.95 6.75 -0.68
C GLY A 131 5.34 6.21 -1.95
N ASP A 132 4.06 5.88 -1.86
CA ASP A 132 3.24 5.47 -2.98
C ASP A 132 1.97 6.33 -3.07
N VAL A 133 1.56 6.60 -4.30
CA VAL A 133 0.34 7.34 -4.62
C VAL A 133 -0.45 6.52 -5.62
N PHE A 134 -1.60 6.02 -5.20
CA PHE A 134 -2.53 5.27 -6.03
C PHE A 134 -3.72 6.16 -6.42
N LEU A 135 -3.98 6.17 -7.72
CA LEU A 135 -5.13 6.80 -8.36
C LEU A 135 -5.81 5.79 -9.28
N PRO A 136 -7.09 5.94 -9.60
CA PRO A 136 -7.70 5.17 -10.66
C PRO A 136 -6.91 5.27 -11.96
N GLY A 137 -6.23 4.17 -12.32
CA GLY A 137 -5.42 4.05 -13.54
C GLY A 137 -4.06 4.74 -13.52
N ALA A 138 -3.51 5.12 -12.37
CA ALA A 138 -2.15 5.64 -12.26
C ALA A 138 -1.53 5.31 -10.89
N VAL A 139 -0.28 4.91 -10.90
CA VAL A 139 0.51 4.68 -9.68
C VAL A 139 1.81 5.47 -9.77
N TYR A 140 2.14 6.17 -8.69
CA TYR A 140 3.40 6.89 -8.56
C TYR A 140 4.13 6.42 -7.30
N ARG A 141 5.45 6.35 -7.42
CA ARG A 141 6.34 5.87 -6.37
C ARG A 141 7.46 6.87 -6.11
N VAL A 142 7.78 7.07 -4.84
CA VAL A 142 8.92 7.88 -4.38
C VAL A 142 9.89 6.98 -3.65
N ARG A 143 11.16 6.95 -4.09
CA ARG A 143 12.23 6.17 -3.45
C ARG A 143 13.51 6.97 -3.34
N SER A 144 14.25 6.75 -2.26
CA SER A 144 15.59 7.31 -2.11
C SER A 144 16.56 6.65 -3.12
N THR A 145 17.38 7.47 -3.76
CA THR A 145 18.47 7.02 -4.66
C THR A 145 19.86 7.20 -4.03
N GLY A 146 19.90 7.62 -2.76
CA GLY A 146 21.13 7.97 -2.07
C GLY A 146 21.56 9.41 -2.30
N GLY A 147 22.55 9.87 -1.54
CA GLY A 147 23.09 11.23 -1.66
C GLY A 147 22.09 12.36 -1.38
N GLY A 148 21.00 12.09 -0.66
CA GLY A 148 19.92 13.05 -0.40
C GLY A 148 18.91 13.18 -1.54
N LEU A 149 19.09 12.46 -2.64
CA LEU A 149 18.20 12.49 -3.78
C LEU A 149 17.14 11.39 -3.71
N HIS A 150 16.01 11.66 -4.37
CA HIS A 150 14.90 10.72 -4.53
C HIS A 150 14.50 10.62 -5.99
N ALA A 151 14.00 9.46 -6.38
CA ALA A 151 13.33 9.28 -7.66
C ALA A 151 11.82 9.31 -7.46
N VAL A 152 11.14 10.15 -8.21
CA VAL A 152 9.70 10.09 -8.41
C VAL A 152 9.47 9.34 -9.72
N SER A 153 8.72 8.25 -9.67
CA SER A 153 8.47 7.38 -10.83
C SER A 153 6.98 7.15 -11.03
N GLN A 154 6.54 7.13 -12.28
CA GLN A 154 5.21 6.63 -12.66
C GLN A 154 5.36 5.16 -13.04
N ILE A 155 4.50 4.31 -12.47
CA ILE A 155 4.60 2.85 -12.59
C ILE A 155 3.47 2.32 -13.46
N ASP A 156 3.82 1.46 -14.40
CA ASP A 156 2.90 0.58 -15.10
C ASP A 156 2.83 -0.75 -14.35
N GLN A 157 1.77 -0.93 -13.56
CA GLN A 157 1.61 -2.16 -12.79
C GLN A 157 1.48 -3.39 -13.71
N SER A 158 0.94 -3.24 -14.93
CA SER A 158 0.79 -4.36 -15.89
C SER A 158 2.11 -4.87 -16.43
N ALA A 159 3.17 -4.07 -16.31
CA ALA A 159 4.54 -4.46 -16.71
C ALA A 159 5.33 -5.11 -15.54
N LEU A 160 4.76 -5.18 -14.34
CA LEU A 160 5.33 -5.96 -13.24
C LEU A 160 5.08 -7.46 -13.47
N PRO A 161 5.92 -8.34 -12.93
CA PRO A 161 5.64 -9.78 -12.93
C PRO A 161 4.28 -10.07 -12.26
N PRO A 162 3.60 -11.15 -12.65
CA PRO A 162 2.38 -11.57 -11.99
C PRO A 162 2.66 -12.07 -10.56
N GLU A 163 1.63 -12.10 -9.73
CA GLU A 163 1.66 -12.86 -8.49
C GLU A 163 1.67 -14.36 -8.80
N MET A 164 2.22 -15.15 -7.91
CA MET A 164 2.16 -16.60 -8.05
C MET A 164 0.91 -17.16 -7.38
N GLU A 165 0.38 -18.27 -7.92
CA GLU A 165 -0.66 -19.02 -7.19
C GLU A 165 -0.15 -19.44 -5.81
N PRO A 166 -0.94 -19.23 -4.75
CA PRO A 166 -0.51 -19.58 -3.40
C PRO A 166 -0.30 -21.09 -3.25
N VAL A 167 0.63 -21.47 -2.40
CA VAL A 167 0.97 -22.87 -2.17
C VAL A 167 -0.02 -23.50 -1.17
N PRO A 168 -0.76 -24.54 -1.57
CA PRO A 168 -1.65 -25.24 -0.64
C PRO A 168 -0.89 -25.88 0.51
N VAL A 169 -1.39 -25.74 1.72
CA VAL A 169 -0.84 -26.42 2.89
C VAL A 169 -1.25 -27.90 2.88
N PRO A 170 -0.35 -28.83 3.20
CA PRO A 170 -0.74 -30.23 3.38
C PRO A 170 -1.82 -30.34 4.47
N VAL A 171 -2.98 -30.86 4.11
CA VAL A 171 -4.05 -31.11 5.09
C VAL A 171 -3.57 -32.18 6.07
N PRO A 172 -3.45 -31.88 7.38
CA PRO A 172 -3.11 -32.92 8.35
C PRO A 172 -4.16 -34.02 8.30
N PRO A 173 -3.79 -35.30 8.50
CA PRO A 173 -4.80 -36.33 8.69
C PRO A 173 -5.71 -35.89 9.83
N ALA A 174 -7.05 -36.04 9.64
CA ALA A 174 -8.03 -35.64 10.64
C ALA A 174 -7.62 -36.13 12.04
N PRO A 175 -7.66 -35.29 13.08
CA PRO A 175 -7.27 -35.70 14.41
C PRO A 175 -8.12 -36.89 14.82
N VAL A 176 -7.46 -38.01 15.12
CA VAL A 176 -8.12 -39.12 15.83
C VAL A 176 -8.48 -38.54 17.19
N ASP A 177 -9.76 -38.50 17.55
CA ASP A 177 -10.31 -37.92 18.76
C ASP A 177 -9.35 -38.05 19.97
N GLN A 178 -8.56 -37.04 20.20
CA GLN A 178 -7.84 -36.84 21.46
C GLN A 178 -8.66 -35.83 22.24
N PRO A 179 -9.00 -36.12 23.50
CA PRO A 179 -9.64 -35.10 24.35
C PRO A 179 -8.65 -33.94 24.49
N HIS A 180 -9.02 -32.80 23.93
CA HIS A 180 -8.26 -31.57 24.14
C HIS A 180 -8.44 -31.12 25.59
N ASP A 181 -7.39 -31.28 26.37
CA ASP A 181 -7.32 -30.70 27.72
C ASP A 181 -7.11 -29.19 27.55
N VAL A 182 -8.24 -28.46 27.51
CA VAL A 182 -8.29 -26.97 27.40
C VAL A 182 -7.93 -26.33 28.75
N THR A 183 -6.71 -26.45 29.21
CA THR A 183 -6.27 -25.86 30.48
C THR A 183 -5.04 -24.94 30.39
N ALA A 184 -4.92 -24.17 29.32
CA ALA A 184 -4.11 -22.96 29.32
C ALA A 184 -4.78 -21.94 28.40
N GLN A 185 -5.66 -21.15 28.97
CA GLN A 185 -6.17 -19.97 28.33
C GLN A 185 -5.03 -18.94 28.32
N ALA A 186 -4.25 -18.87 27.24
CA ALA A 186 -3.53 -17.66 26.92
C ALA A 186 -4.51 -16.49 26.94
N PRO A 187 -4.14 -15.27 27.38
CA PRO A 187 -5.02 -14.13 27.24
C PRO A 187 -5.51 -14.14 25.79
N ALA A 188 -6.84 -14.10 25.62
CA ALA A 188 -7.43 -14.17 24.30
C ALA A 188 -6.92 -12.96 23.50
N ASP A 189 -6.06 -13.23 22.52
CA ASP A 189 -5.77 -12.29 21.45
C ASP A 189 -7.12 -11.98 20.79
N ASP A 190 -7.46 -10.71 20.67
CA ASP A 190 -8.73 -10.28 20.07
C ASP A 190 -8.70 -10.38 18.54
N GLY A 191 -7.56 -10.80 17.95
CA GLY A 191 -7.35 -10.95 16.52
C GLY A 191 -7.32 -9.62 15.75
N SER A 192 -7.18 -8.50 16.44
CA SER A 192 -7.14 -7.17 15.80
C SER A 192 -5.76 -6.80 15.26
N ILE A 193 -4.71 -7.38 15.81
CA ILE A 193 -3.32 -7.16 15.43
C ILE A 193 -2.72 -8.47 14.90
N ILE A 194 -1.99 -8.36 13.81
CA ILE A 194 -1.18 -9.43 13.23
C ILE A 194 0.27 -8.99 13.30
N ASP A 195 1.03 -9.64 14.17
CA ASP A 195 2.45 -9.37 14.37
C ASP A 195 3.27 -9.98 13.24
N VAL A 196 3.99 -9.14 12.48
CA VAL A 196 4.76 -9.56 11.31
C VAL A 196 6.24 -9.35 11.53
N LEU A 197 7.00 -10.43 11.39
CA LEU A 197 8.46 -10.38 11.25
C LEU A 197 8.81 -10.25 9.76
N VAL A 198 9.57 -9.23 9.40
CA VAL A 198 10.11 -9.10 8.05
C VAL A 198 11.60 -9.40 8.07
N VAL A 199 12.02 -10.37 7.28
CA VAL A 199 13.42 -10.63 7.03
C VAL A 199 13.76 -10.26 5.58
N TYR A 200 14.98 -9.79 5.32
CA TYR A 200 15.39 -9.38 3.98
C TYR A 200 16.82 -9.80 3.68
N THR A 201 17.11 -9.99 2.41
CA THR A 201 18.41 -10.44 1.94
C THR A 201 19.40 -9.29 1.77
N PRO A 202 20.71 -9.56 1.74
CA PRO A 202 21.70 -8.56 1.36
C PRO A 202 21.49 -8.01 -0.06
N ALA A 203 20.98 -8.83 -1.00
CA ALA A 203 20.68 -8.37 -2.37
C ALA A 203 19.49 -7.37 -2.38
N ALA A 204 18.41 -7.66 -1.64
CA ALA A 204 17.29 -6.74 -1.47
C ALA A 204 17.74 -5.41 -0.83
N ARG A 205 18.57 -5.44 0.23
CA ARG A 205 19.13 -4.22 0.82
C ARG A 205 20.01 -3.44 -0.15
N GLN A 206 20.81 -4.13 -0.95
CA GLN A 206 21.65 -3.48 -1.96
C GLN A 206 20.81 -2.80 -3.04
N ALA A 207 19.75 -3.47 -3.51
CA ALA A 207 18.81 -2.91 -4.48
C ALA A 207 18.02 -1.72 -3.93
N ALA A 208 17.66 -1.73 -2.63
CA ALA A 208 17.07 -0.59 -1.94
C ALA A 208 18.06 0.58 -1.75
N GLY A 209 19.37 0.34 -1.90
CA GLY A 209 20.46 1.32 -1.81
C GLY A 209 21.10 1.43 -0.43
N SER A 210 20.38 1.17 0.65
CA SER A 210 20.90 1.18 2.02
C SER A 210 19.97 0.44 2.99
N THR A 211 20.47 0.13 4.19
CA THR A 211 19.63 -0.41 5.27
C THR A 211 18.48 0.54 5.63
N ALA A 212 18.75 1.85 5.70
CA ALA A 212 17.70 2.82 6.03
C ALA A 212 16.62 2.90 4.94
N ALA A 213 17.01 2.84 3.66
CA ALA A 213 16.05 2.79 2.55
C ALA A 213 15.25 1.48 2.58
N MET A 214 15.90 0.33 2.84
CA MET A 214 15.21 -0.95 2.98
C MET A 214 14.16 -0.94 4.10
N LEU A 215 14.51 -0.35 5.26
CA LEU A 215 13.58 -0.21 6.37
C LEU A 215 12.42 0.73 6.03
N ALA A 216 12.65 1.80 5.26
CA ALA A 216 11.59 2.70 4.80
C ALA A 216 10.63 2.00 3.82
N GLU A 217 11.13 1.13 2.93
CA GLU A 217 10.30 0.30 2.05
C GLU A 217 9.45 -0.70 2.83
N ILE A 218 10.02 -1.33 3.87
CA ILE A 218 9.28 -2.26 4.72
C ILE A 218 8.16 -1.54 5.48
N ASP A 219 8.45 -0.38 6.07
CA ASP A 219 7.44 0.42 6.75
C ASP A 219 6.34 0.87 5.79
N LEU A 220 6.71 1.27 4.57
CA LEU A 220 5.76 1.65 3.53
C LEU A 220 4.87 0.47 3.15
N ALA A 221 5.44 -0.73 2.96
CA ALA A 221 4.68 -1.92 2.61
C ALA A 221 3.64 -2.29 3.69
N VAL A 222 4.01 -2.20 4.97
CA VAL A 222 3.09 -2.41 6.10
C VAL A 222 2.01 -1.33 6.14
N ALA A 223 2.38 -0.07 5.94
CA ALA A 223 1.42 1.05 5.94
C ALA A 223 0.43 0.96 4.77
N ASP A 224 0.88 0.63 3.56
CA ASP A 224 0.03 0.43 2.37
C ASP A 224 -0.96 -0.72 2.57
N ALA A 225 -0.51 -1.85 3.14
CA ALA A 225 -1.38 -2.97 3.47
C ALA A 225 -2.46 -2.55 4.49
N ASN A 226 -2.07 -1.83 5.54
CA ASN A 226 -3.00 -1.35 6.55
C ASN A 226 -4.04 -0.36 6.00
N VAL A 227 -3.64 0.53 5.09
CA VAL A 227 -4.58 1.43 4.41
C VAL A 227 -5.54 0.64 3.52
N SER A 228 -5.05 -0.39 2.83
CA SER A 228 -5.90 -1.26 2.01
C SER A 228 -6.90 -2.05 2.85
N TYR A 229 -6.51 -2.53 4.03
CA TYR A 229 -7.43 -3.17 4.99
C TYR A 229 -8.49 -2.19 5.49
N GLU A 230 -8.09 -0.97 5.87
CA GLU A 230 -9.02 0.07 6.30
C GLU A 230 -10.04 0.42 5.22
N ASN A 231 -9.58 0.62 3.98
CA ASN A 231 -10.45 0.90 2.83
C ASN A 231 -11.41 -0.25 2.52
N SER A 232 -11.02 -1.49 2.87
CA SER A 232 -11.83 -2.70 2.69
C SER A 232 -12.70 -3.05 3.91
N LEU A 233 -12.72 -2.19 4.94
CA LEU A 233 -13.43 -2.39 6.22
C LEU A 233 -12.96 -3.67 6.96
N VAL A 234 -11.73 -4.09 6.73
CA VAL A 234 -11.06 -5.17 7.47
C VAL A 234 -10.55 -4.58 8.77
N SER A 235 -10.88 -5.19 9.91
CA SER A 235 -10.52 -4.67 11.25
C SER A 235 -9.09 -4.99 11.65
N GLN A 236 -8.52 -6.06 11.12
CA GLN A 236 -7.14 -6.47 11.39
C GLN A 236 -6.14 -5.42 10.93
N ARG A 237 -5.03 -5.32 11.64
CA ARG A 237 -3.91 -4.45 11.29
C ARG A 237 -2.60 -5.20 11.42
N LEU A 238 -1.73 -5.03 10.45
CA LEU A 238 -0.37 -5.51 10.49
C LEU A 238 0.46 -4.64 11.43
N HIS A 239 1.21 -5.26 12.30
CA HIS A 239 2.19 -4.62 13.16
C HIS A 239 3.57 -5.21 12.89
N LEU A 240 4.51 -4.37 12.48
CA LEU A 240 5.89 -4.79 12.23
C LEU A 240 6.62 -4.96 13.56
N VAL A 241 6.77 -6.19 14.03
CA VAL A 241 7.51 -6.46 15.30
C VAL A 241 9.01 -6.32 15.11
N ARG A 242 9.53 -6.66 13.94
CA ARG A 242 10.95 -6.51 13.61
C ARG A 242 11.21 -6.62 12.11
N ALA A 243 12.23 -5.86 11.64
CA ALA A 243 12.87 -6.06 10.34
C ALA A 243 14.34 -6.46 10.56
N VAL A 244 14.82 -7.55 9.91
CA VAL A 244 16.16 -8.10 10.11
C VAL A 244 16.78 -8.55 8.79
N GLU A 245 18.03 -8.13 8.54
CA GLU A 245 18.82 -8.72 7.45
C GLU A 245 19.27 -10.14 7.82
N VAL A 246 19.03 -11.08 6.92
CA VAL A 246 19.44 -12.49 7.07
C VAL A 246 20.60 -12.81 6.14
N SER A 247 21.55 -13.62 6.62
CA SER A 247 22.67 -14.09 5.78
C SER A 247 22.18 -15.21 4.88
N TYR A 248 21.50 -14.85 3.80
CA TYR A 248 20.93 -15.77 2.83
C TYR A 248 21.20 -15.27 1.40
N VAL A 249 21.58 -16.21 0.54
CA VAL A 249 21.69 -15.98 -0.90
C VAL A 249 20.46 -16.62 -1.54
N GLU A 250 19.71 -15.82 -2.25
CA GLU A 250 18.45 -16.19 -2.89
C GLU A 250 18.63 -17.35 -3.87
N SER A 251 17.66 -18.26 -3.92
CA SER A 251 17.67 -19.43 -4.80
C SER A 251 17.51 -19.07 -6.29
N GLY A 252 17.09 -17.83 -6.58
CA GLY A 252 16.75 -17.35 -7.90
C GLY A 252 15.28 -17.59 -8.27
N SER A 253 14.47 -18.11 -7.35
CA SER A 253 13.03 -18.33 -7.55
C SER A 253 12.27 -18.20 -6.24
N VAL A 254 11.21 -17.43 -6.23
CA VAL A 254 10.32 -17.28 -5.06
C VAL A 254 9.74 -18.64 -4.64
N SER A 255 9.36 -19.46 -5.62
CA SER A 255 8.97 -20.83 -5.41
C SER A 255 9.60 -21.72 -6.49
N GLY A 256 10.39 -22.61 -6.08
CA GLY A 256 10.95 -23.67 -6.91
C GLY A 256 10.70 -25.01 -6.22
N SER A 257 11.47 -26.03 -6.58
CA SER A 257 11.47 -27.28 -5.84
C SER A 257 12.93 -27.68 -5.55
N PRO A 258 13.52 -27.18 -4.43
CA PRO A 258 13.05 -26.18 -3.48
C PRO A 258 13.27 -24.73 -3.94
N GLY A 259 12.41 -23.79 -3.48
CA GLY A 259 12.54 -22.34 -3.67
C GLY A 259 12.63 -21.58 -2.37
N ASP A 260 12.71 -20.25 -2.42
CA ASP A 260 12.93 -19.42 -1.25
C ASP A 260 11.82 -19.56 -0.19
N LEU A 261 10.56 -19.78 -0.61
CA LEU A 261 9.46 -20.03 0.32
C LEU A 261 9.64 -21.31 1.12
N GLN A 262 10.12 -22.38 0.48
CA GLN A 262 10.37 -23.65 1.17
C GLN A 262 11.57 -23.56 2.11
N TYR A 263 12.62 -22.83 1.73
CA TYR A 263 13.75 -22.57 2.61
C TYR A 263 13.40 -21.68 3.79
N LEU A 264 12.48 -20.74 3.60
CA LEU A 264 12.00 -19.88 4.68
C LEU A 264 11.13 -20.66 5.67
N GLN A 265 10.27 -21.54 5.19
CA GLN A 265 9.37 -22.37 6.00
C GLN A 265 10.10 -23.57 6.61
N GLY A 266 11.15 -24.09 5.95
CA GLY A 266 11.94 -25.23 6.40
C GLY A 266 12.70 -24.95 7.69
N SER A 267 12.82 -25.94 8.55
CA SER A 267 13.59 -25.86 9.81
C SER A 267 14.68 -26.91 9.93
N SER A 268 14.85 -27.75 8.91
CA SER A 268 15.77 -28.88 8.90
C SER A 268 16.78 -28.87 7.73
N ASP A 269 16.74 -27.84 6.89
CA ASP A 269 17.71 -27.59 5.84
C ASP A 269 18.79 -26.58 6.33
N PRO A 270 19.85 -26.30 5.57
CA PRO A 270 20.93 -25.40 6.01
C PRO A 270 20.58 -23.91 5.84
N TYR A 271 19.35 -23.55 5.41
CA TYR A 271 18.96 -22.18 5.04
C TYR A 271 17.96 -21.60 6.03
N LEU A 272 18.05 -20.32 6.35
CA LEU A 272 17.08 -19.52 7.08
C LEU A 272 16.55 -20.11 8.42
N ASN A 273 17.13 -21.21 8.95
CA ASN A 273 16.65 -21.85 10.17
C ASN A 273 16.59 -20.94 11.40
N ASN A 274 17.44 -19.89 11.44
CA ASN A 274 17.43 -18.90 12.51
C ASN A 274 16.17 -18.01 12.51
N VAL A 275 15.44 -17.94 11.39
CA VAL A 275 14.22 -17.15 11.26
C VAL A 275 13.12 -17.68 12.18
N HIS A 276 13.04 -18.98 12.38
CA HIS A 276 12.09 -19.59 13.33
C HIS A 276 12.33 -19.10 14.77
N SER A 277 13.59 -19.07 15.20
CA SER A 277 13.94 -18.55 16.52
C SER A 277 13.69 -17.04 16.64
N LEU A 278 13.87 -16.27 15.57
CA LEU A 278 13.50 -14.86 15.53
C LEU A 278 11.98 -14.70 15.64
N ARG A 279 11.20 -15.47 14.86
CA ARG A 279 9.75 -15.49 14.92
C ARG A 279 9.25 -15.72 16.36
N ASP A 280 9.74 -16.77 17.00
CA ASP A 280 9.37 -17.10 18.39
C ASP A 280 9.78 -16.00 19.38
N SER A 281 10.98 -15.43 19.21
CA SER A 281 11.50 -14.39 20.11
C SER A 281 10.73 -13.08 20.04
N TYR A 282 10.19 -12.74 18.88
CA TYR A 282 9.39 -11.53 18.66
C TYR A 282 7.89 -11.79 18.73
N GLY A 283 7.46 -13.05 18.91
CA GLY A 283 6.05 -13.42 18.97
C GLY A 283 5.30 -13.16 17.65
N ALA A 284 5.99 -13.27 16.50
CA ALA A 284 5.37 -12.93 15.23
C ALA A 284 4.40 -14.03 14.75
N ASP A 285 3.22 -13.61 14.30
CA ASP A 285 2.21 -14.48 13.70
C ASP A 285 2.63 -14.95 12.31
N ALA A 286 3.17 -14.02 11.52
CA ALA A 286 3.61 -14.29 10.16
C ALA A 286 5.03 -13.80 9.89
N VAL A 287 5.69 -14.40 8.89
CA VAL A 287 7.03 -14.01 8.45
C VAL A 287 7.04 -13.74 6.96
N VAL A 288 7.58 -12.58 6.57
CA VAL A 288 7.79 -12.23 5.16
C VAL A 288 9.29 -12.12 4.89
N LEU A 289 9.76 -12.82 3.85
CA LEU A 289 11.11 -12.66 3.30
C LEU A 289 11.06 -11.74 2.10
N ILE A 290 11.78 -10.61 2.15
CA ILE A 290 11.96 -9.73 0.99
C ILE A 290 13.26 -10.11 0.27
N VAL A 291 13.12 -10.40 -1.01
CA VAL A 291 14.19 -10.80 -1.94
C VAL A 291 14.34 -9.80 -3.07
N HIS A 292 15.43 -9.90 -3.82
CA HIS A 292 15.59 -9.14 -5.07
C HIS A 292 16.24 -9.99 -6.15
N TYR A 293 15.53 -10.18 -7.25
CA TYR A 293 16.04 -10.88 -8.42
C TYR A 293 16.28 -9.89 -9.58
N PRO A 294 17.37 -10.03 -10.34
CA PRO A 294 17.63 -9.18 -11.49
C PRO A 294 16.56 -9.26 -12.59
N SER A 295 15.83 -10.38 -12.66
CA SER A 295 14.75 -10.63 -13.63
C SER A 295 13.68 -11.50 -12.97
N PRO A 296 12.83 -10.92 -12.12
CA PRO A 296 11.83 -11.69 -11.40
C PRO A 296 10.77 -12.25 -12.36
N VAL A 297 10.36 -13.49 -12.12
CA VAL A 297 9.26 -14.16 -12.87
C VAL A 297 7.93 -13.92 -12.16
N TYR A 298 7.95 -13.80 -10.85
CA TYR A 298 6.80 -13.54 -9.99
C TYR A 298 7.12 -12.44 -8.99
N CYS A 299 6.10 -11.70 -8.61
CA CYS A 299 6.18 -10.69 -7.57
C CYS A 299 6.24 -11.27 -6.16
N GLY A 300 5.52 -12.36 -5.90
CA GLY A 300 5.51 -12.99 -4.59
C GLY A 300 4.91 -14.40 -4.62
N VAL A 301 4.93 -15.03 -3.45
CA VAL A 301 4.26 -16.30 -3.16
C VAL A 301 4.10 -16.49 -1.66
N ALA A 302 2.97 -17.04 -1.25
CA ALA A 302 2.70 -17.44 0.13
C ALA A 302 2.06 -18.82 0.22
N TYR A 303 2.01 -19.36 1.44
CA TYR A 303 1.13 -20.49 1.72
C TYR A 303 -0.32 -20.03 1.88
N GLN A 304 -1.26 -20.85 1.38
CA GLN A 304 -2.70 -20.59 1.45
C GLN A 304 -3.29 -21.15 2.73
N LEU A 305 -3.97 -20.31 3.52
CA LEU A 305 -4.82 -20.79 4.59
C LEU A 305 -6.11 -21.39 4.00
N ALA A 306 -6.19 -22.73 3.96
CA ALA A 306 -7.35 -23.46 3.46
C ALA A 306 -8.37 -23.78 4.57
N GLU A 307 -9.61 -24.19 4.17
CA GLU A 307 -10.78 -24.32 5.06
C GLU A 307 -10.58 -25.21 6.29
N ASN A 308 -9.81 -26.12 6.41
CA ASN A 308 -9.77 -27.08 7.54
C ASN A 308 -8.42 -27.06 8.30
N VAL A 309 -7.64 -25.98 8.17
CA VAL A 309 -6.25 -25.93 8.64
C VAL A 309 -6.00 -24.85 9.69
N GLU A 310 -7.05 -24.16 10.20
CA GLU A 310 -6.90 -22.98 11.08
C GLU A 310 -5.93 -23.19 12.23
N ALA A 311 -6.13 -24.19 13.05
CA ALA A 311 -5.26 -24.47 14.20
C ALA A 311 -3.87 -25.01 13.81
N GLY A 312 -3.71 -25.52 12.58
CA GLY A 312 -2.48 -26.11 12.06
C GLY A 312 -1.72 -25.19 11.09
N PHE A 313 -2.19 -23.98 10.84
CA PHE A 313 -1.59 -23.09 9.83
C PHE A 313 -0.33 -22.36 10.30
N ALA A 314 -0.18 -22.13 11.59
CA ALA A 314 0.97 -21.37 12.11
C ALA A 314 2.34 -21.78 11.56
N PRO A 315 2.67 -23.09 11.34
CA PRO A 315 3.92 -23.50 10.71
C PRO A 315 4.06 -23.11 9.23
N TYR A 316 3.02 -22.55 8.61
CA TYR A 316 2.96 -22.16 7.20
C TYR A 316 2.67 -20.66 7.00
N ALA A 317 2.63 -19.87 8.06
CA ALA A 317 2.41 -18.43 7.96
C ALA A 317 3.70 -17.72 7.49
N PHE A 318 4.08 -18.02 6.25
CA PHE A 318 5.28 -17.53 5.58
C PHE A 318 4.96 -17.04 4.18
N ALA A 319 5.64 -15.97 3.76
CA ALA A 319 5.55 -15.40 2.43
C ALA A 319 6.92 -14.94 1.93
N VAL A 320 7.11 -14.91 0.62
CA VAL A 320 8.28 -14.34 -0.06
C VAL A 320 7.78 -13.26 -1.01
N VAL A 321 8.43 -12.10 -1.00
CA VAL A 321 8.05 -10.92 -1.78
C VAL A 321 9.27 -10.35 -2.49
N GLU A 322 9.17 -10.11 -3.78
CA GLU A 322 10.17 -9.41 -4.56
C GLU A 322 10.09 -7.90 -4.27
N LEU A 323 11.24 -7.28 -3.98
CA LEU A 323 11.35 -5.89 -3.51
C LEU A 323 10.65 -4.87 -4.43
N THR A 324 10.78 -5.03 -5.76
CA THR A 324 10.22 -4.05 -6.71
C THR A 324 8.70 -4.06 -6.78
N CYS A 325 8.09 -5.16 -6.33
CA CYS A 325 6.64 -5.36 -6.27
C CYS A 325 6.05 -5.05 -4.89
N ALA A 326 6.87 -5.02 -3.83
CA ALA A 326 6.43 -5.06 -2.44
C ALA A 326 5.38 -3.99 -2.11
N THR A 327 5.58 -2.76 -2.60
CA THR A 327 4.72 -1.59 -2.32
C THR A 327 3.84 -1.24 -3.51
N SER A 328 4.38 -0.72 -4.60
CA SER A 328 3.60 -0.21 -5.74
C SER A 328 2.74 -1.26 -6.47
N ASN A 329 2.94 -2.56 -6.23
CA ASN A 329 2.01 -3.64 -6.61
C ASN A 329 1.15 -4.13 -5.45
N LEU A 330 1.44 -3.69 -4.22
CA LEU A 330 0.82 -4.15 -2.98
C LEU A 330 1.08 -5.64 -2.66
N THR A 331 2.12 -6.23 -3.28
CA THR A 331 2.43 -7.66 -3.14
C THR A 331 2.66 -8.08 -1.69
N PHE A 332 3.24 -7.20 -0.85
CA PHE A 332 3.43 -7.49 0.56
C PHE A 332 2.11 -7.83 1.28
N GLY A 333 1.10 -6.99 1.11
CA GLY A 333 -0.22 -7.23 1.67
C GLY A 333 -0.98 -8.36 0.98
N HIS A 334 -0.74 -8.57 -0.32
CA HIS A 334 -1.31 -9.64 -1.13
C HIS A 334 -0.88 -11.02 -0.59
N GLU A 335 0.41 -11.24 -0.39
CA GLU A 335 0.92 -12.53 0.09
C GLU A 335 0.47 -12.82 1.53
N LEU A 336 0.41 -11.81 2.40
CA LEU A 336 -0.19 -11.97 3.72
C LEU A 336 -1.70 -12.22 3.63
N GLY A 337 -2.39 -11.70 2.61
CA GLY A 337 -3.78 -12.01 2.32
C GLY A 337 -4.00 -13.51 2.09
N HIS A 338 -3.10 -14.19 1.37
CA HIS A 338 -3.14 -15.65 1.22
C HIS A 338 -2.95 -16.38 2.55
N ASN A 339 -2.03 -15.92 3.39
CA ASN A 339 -1.88 -16.45 4.75
C ASN A 339 -3.14 -16.27 5.61
N MET A 340 -4.00 -15.29 5.30
CA MET A 340 -5.27 -15.05 5.96
C MET A 340 -6.47 -15.72 5.25
N GLY A 341 -6.24 -16.46 4.18
CA GLY A 341 -7.27 -17.22 3.46
C GLY A 341 -7.95 -16.46 2.31
N ALA A 342 -7.39 -15.34 1.88
CA ALA A 342 -7.86 -14.64 0.70
C ALA A 342 -7.31 -15.27 -0.59
N ASN A 343 -8.08 -15.22 -1.66
CA ASN A 343 -7.75 -15.74 -2.98
C ASN A 343 -7.63 -14.63 -4.02
N HIS A 344 -7.00 -14.93 -5.15
CA HIS A 344 -7.04 -14.10 -6.33
C HIS A 344 -8.49 -13.83 -6.77
N ASP A 345 -8.70 -12.90 -7.67
CA ASP A 345 -10.03 -12.62 -8.21
C ASP A 345 -10.61 -13.80 -8.99
N TRP A 346 -11.94 -13.78 -9.18
CA TRP A 346 -12.70 -14.85 -9.82
C TRP A 346 -12.30 -15.12 -11.28
N PHE A 347 -11.57 -14.20 -11.92
CA PHE A 347 -11.10 -14.40 -13.28
C PHE A 347 -9.92 -15.37 -13.33
N VAL A 348 -9.07 -15.32 -12.31
CA VAL A 348 -7.86 -16.12 -12.19
C VAL A 348 -8.11 -17.40 -11.43
N ASN A 349 -8.80 -17.32 -10.30
CA ASN A 349 -9.06 -18.46 -9.42
C ASN A 349 -10.55 -18.62 -9.17
N VAL A 350 -11.14 -19.71 -9.67
CA VAL A 350 -12.56 -20.05 -9.55
C VAL A 350 -12.85 -21.03 -8.42
N SER A 351 -11.87 -21.35 -7.59
CA SER A 351 -12.06 -22.27 -6.47
C SER A 351 -12.99 -21.66 -5.42
N LEU A 352 -13.92 -22.48 -4.90
CA LEU A 352 -14.78 -22.12 -3.78
C LEU A 352 -14.08 -22.48 -2.46
N ASP A 353 -12.89 -21.91 -2.25
CA ASP A 353 -12.17 -22.14 -1.01
C ASP A 353 -12.95 -21.61 0.20
N ARG A 354 -12.30 -21.28 1.28
CA ARG A 354 -12.90 -21.00 2.59
C ARG A 354 -14.25 -20.25 2.57
N HIS A 355 -14.37 -19.19 1.76
CA HIS A 355 -15.58 -18.40 1.62
C HIS A 355 -15.73 -17.84 0.21
N SER A 356 -16.95 -17.82 -0.30
CA SER A 356 -17.26 -17.25 -1.63
C SER A 356 -16.90 -15.75 -1.78
N TYR A 357 -16.66 -15.06 -0.68
CA TYR A 357 -16.25 -13.64 -0.64
C TYR A 357 -14.76 -13.44 -0.37
N SER A 358 -13.95 -14.50 -0.27
CA SER A 358 -12.49 -14.40 -0.02
C SER A 358 -11.69 -14.05 -1.27
N HIS A 359 -12.34 -13.63 -2.34
CA HIS A 359 -11.67 -13.32 -3.61
C HIS A 359 -11.38 -11.85 -3.78
N GLY A 360 -10.29 -11.56 -4.51
CA GLY A 360 -10.03 -10.23 -5.04
C GLY A 360 -11.17 -9.75 -5.93
N TYR A 361 -11.23 -8.44 -6.11
CA TYR A 361 -12.22 -7.78 -6.96
C TYR A 361 -11.56 -6.66 -7.77
N PHE A 362 -11.99 -6.47 -9.00
CA PHE A 362 -11.57 -5.36 -9.84
C PHE A 362 -12.76 -4.69 -10.51
N ASN A 363 -12.61 -3.39 -10.77
CA ASN A 363 -13.60 -2.58 -11.45
C ASN A 363 -12.94 -1.92 -12.68
N THR A 364 -13.22 -2.48 -13.86
CA THR A 364 -12.66 -1.99 -15.12
C THR A 364 -13.21 -0.64 -15.54
N GLN A 365 -14.44 -0.28 -15.12
CA GLN A 365 -15.06 1.00 -15.45
C GLN A 365 -14.37 2.15 -14.72
N ASP A 366 -14.14 1.99 -13.42
CA ASP A 366 -13.54 3.01 -12.56
C ASP A 366 -12.02 2.79 -12.38
N ARG A 367 -11.47 1.77 -13.01
CA ARG A 367 -10.04 1.43 -13.07
C ARG A 367 -9.36 1.30 -11.71
N TRP A 368 -9.95 0.50 -10.83
CA TRP A 368 -9.36 0.13 -9.55
C TRP A 368 -9.51 -1.36 -9.27
N ARG A 369 -8.67 -1.87 -8.41
CA ARG A 369 -8.68 -3.25 -7.93
C ARG A 369 -8.42 -3.33 -6.43
N THR A 370 -8.84 -4.42 -5.81
CA THR A 370 -8.33 -4.81 -4.48
C THR A 370 -6.94 -5.40 -4.61
N MET A 371 -6.18 -5.44 -3.51
CA MET A 371 -4.82 -5.96 -3.52
C MET A 371 -4.74 -7.43 -3.93
N MET A 372 -5.81 -8.22 -3.73
CA MET A 372 -5.87 -9.64 -4.09
C MET A 372 -6.20 -9.89 -5.56
N SER A 373 -6.47 -8.86 -6.35
CA SER A 373 -6.75 -8.97 -7.78
C SER A 373 -5.48 -8.74 -8.62
N TYR A 374 -5.41 -9.38 -9.78
CA TYR A 374 -4.31 -9.19 -10.73
C TYR A 374 -4.37 -7.81 -11.41
N ASN A 375 -3.25 -7.42 -12.04
CA ASN A 375 -3.07 -6.09 -12.63
C ASN A 375 -3.52 -5.99 -14.09
N ASP A 376 -3.80 -7.10 -14.74
CA ASP A 376 -4.00 -7.25 -16.18
C ASP A 376 -5.47 -7.36 -16.59
N VAL A 377 -6.38 -6.86 -15.75
CA VAL A 377 -7.83 -6.89 -15.94
C VAL A 377 -8.44 -5.51 -16.17
#